data_03819d2402fa16ca2642d73f80e124b2
#
_entry.id   03819d2402fa16ca2642d73f80e124b2
#
_cell.length_a   1.000
_cell.length_b   1.000
_cell.length_c   1.000
_cell.angle_alpha   90.00
_cell.angle_beta   90.00
_cell.angle_gamma   90.00
#
_symmetry.space_group_name_H-M   'P 1'
#
loop_
_entity.id
_entity.type
_entity.pdbx_description
1 polymer ?
#
loop_
_entity_poly.entity_id
_entity_poly.type
_entity_poly.pdbx_seq_one_letter_code
_entity_poly.pdbx_strand_id
1 'polypeptide(L)'
;LSRRQRQMCIRDRGEHVHNGTGLTCVFIAFVLAVLEISLSFDNAVVNAMKLEHMSEKWRHRFITWGILIAVFGMRFLFPLLVVAIFAKISILKVLNMALNDVHEYAHYLHLTHAPIVAFGGSFLLMLFMDYFTEEGKKVHWISFIENRLQRLHKFQGICSFVTLAVLGLLMLKLNPDVRSSVFTSGLSGIITYLII
;
A
#
# COMPACT_ATOMS: atom_id res chain seq x y z
N LEU A 1 36.23 -15.04 -15.99
CA LEU A 1 36.03 -13.72 -16.62
C LEU A 1 37.14 -12.79 -16.16
N SER A 2 38.00 -12.30 -17.11
CA SER A 2 39.14 -11.43 -16.80
C SER A 2 38.64 -10.09 -16.23
N ARG A 3 39.48 -9.39 -15.45
CA ARG A 3 39.16 -8.06 -14.90
C ARG A 3 38.69 -7.08 -16.01
N ARG A 4 39.25 -7.16 -17.21
CA ARG A 4 38.79 -6.37 -18.37
C ARG A 4 37.40 -6.69 -18.84
N GLN A 5 36.99 -7.97 -18.83
CA GLN A 5 35.61 -8.35 -19.20
C GLN A 5 34.57 -7.90 -18.17
N ARG A 6 34.91 -7.90 -16.89
CA ARG A 6 34.01 -7.34 -15.86
C ARG A 6 33.85 -5.83 -15.98
N GLN A 7 34.95 -5.11 -16.27
CA GLN A 7 34.88 -3.66 -16.47
C GLN A 7 34.15 -3.28 -17.75
N MET A 8 34.27 -4.09 -18.82
CA MET A 8 33.51 -3.89 -20.05
C MET A 8 32.00 -4.14 -19.86
N CYS A 9 31.61 -5.21 -19.15
CA CYS A 9 30.21 -5.47 -18.81
C CYS A 9 29.58 -4.41 -17.88
N ILE A 10 30.36 -3.82 -16.97
CA ILE A 10 29.90 -2.75 -16.08
C ILE A 10 29.75 -1.44 -16.87
N ARG A 11 30.68 -1.17 -17.79
CA ARG A 11 30.66 0.00 -18.67
C ARG A 11 29.54 -0.07 -19.71
N ASP A 12 29.33 -1.20 -20.37
CA ASP A 12 28.26 -1.44 -21.33
C ASP A 12 26.87 -1.34 -20.64
N ARG A 13 26.73 -1.84 -19.40
CA ARG A 13 25.51 -1.70 -18.63
C ARG A 13 25.25 -0.26 -18.19
N GLY A 14 26.31 0.54 -17.97
CA GLY A 14 26.24 1.97 -17.64
C GLY A 14 25.89 2.85 -18.83
N GLU A 15 26.42 2.56 -20.02
CA GLU A 15 26.20 3.39 -21.23
C GLU A 15 24.81 3.14 -21.85
N HIS A 16 24.28 1.90 -21.80
CA HIS A 16 22.91 1.61 -22.24
C HIS A 16 21.84 2.18 -21.27
N VAL A 17 22.20 2.41 -20.02
CA VAL A 17 21.31 3.05 -19.03
C VAL A 17 21.18 4.56 -19.30
N HIS A 18 22.18 5.22 -19.87
CA HIS A 18 22.16 6.69 -20.03
C HIS A 18 21.32 7.22 -21.20
N ASN A 19 21.10 6.46 -22.28
CA ASN A 19 20.44 6.97 -23.48
C ASN A 19 18.94 6.59 -23.64
N GLY A 20 18.45 5.60 -22.88
CA GLY A 20 17.03 5.24 -22.83
C GLY A 20 16.31 5.69 -21.56
N THR A 21 17.06 6.02 -20.51
CA THR A 21 16.54 6.23 -19.14
C THR A 21 15.72 7.52 -19.00
N GLY A 22 16.09 8.58 -19.69
CA GLY A 22 15.42 9.88 -19.56
C GLY A 22 13.97 9.84 -20.05
N LEU A 23 13.74 9.35 -21.26
CA LEU A 23 12.38 9.26 -21.83
C LEU A 23 11.53 8.24 -21.10
N THR A 24 12.11 7.12 -20.74
CA THR A 24 11.42 6.07 -19.95
C THR A 24 11.04 6.58 -18.55
N CYS A 25 11.92 7.31 -17.88
CA CYS A 25 11.62 7.92 -16.58
C CYS A 25 10.50 8.96 -16.69
N VAL A 26 10.51 9.81 -17.74
CA VAL A 26 9.44 10.78 -17.98
C VAL A 26 8.13 10.09 -18.28
N PHE A 27 8.12 9.03 -19.08
CA PHE A 27 6.93 8.25 -19.39
C PHE A 27 6.35 7.57 -18.12
N ILE A 28 7.21 6.94 -17.31
CA ILE A 28 6.79 6.33 -16.04
C ILE A 28 6.23 7.40 -15.10
N ALA A 29 6.92 8.53 -14.96
CA ALA A 29 6.45 9.63 -14.13
C ALA A 29 5.09 10.18 -14.59
N PHE A 30 4.88 10.30 -15.90
CA PHE A 30 3.60 10.70 -16.46
C PHE A 30 2.49 9.69 -16.15
N VAL A 31 2.74 8.40 -16.36
CA VAL A 31 1.77 7.34 -16.03
C VAL A 31 1.43 7.34 -14.54
N LEU A 32 2.45 7.46 -13.67
CA LEU A 32 2.24 7.56 -12.22
C LEU A 32 1.46 8.81 -11.83
N ALA A 33 1.70 9.95 -12.48
CA ALA A 33 0.94 11.17 -12.24
C ALA A 33 -0.54 11.02 -12.62
N VAL A 34 -0.82 10.38 -13.76
CA VAL A 34 -2.20 10.11 -14.19
C VAL A 34 -2.91 9.17 -13.22
N LEU A 35 -2.22 8.10 -12.78
CA LEU A 35 -2.76 7.18 -11.77
C LEU A 35 -3.03 7.90 -10.43
N GLU A 36 -2.10 8.73 -10.00
CA GLU A 36 -2.24 9.50 -8.76
C GLU A 36 -3.42 10.47 -8.82
N ILE A 37 -3.61 11.17 -9.94
CA ILE A 37 -4.77 12.05 -10.15
C ILE A 37 -6.07 11.25 -10.12
N SER A 38 -6.12 10.09 -10.79
CA SER A 38 -7.31 9.24 -10.81
C SER A 38 -7.69 8.73 -9.42
N LEU A 39 -6.73 8.22 -8.65
CA LEU A 39 -6.95 7.77 -7.27
C LEU A 39 -7.29 8.92 -6.31
N SER A 40 -6.73 10.12 -6.56
CA SER A 40 -7.02 11.31 -5.77
C SER A 40 -8.42 11.86 -6.03
N PHE A 41 -8.96 11.64 -7.23
CA PHE A 41 -10.30 12.08 -7.59
C PHE A 41 -11.36 11.38 -6.74
N ASP A 42 -11.26 10.06 -6.55
CA ASP A 42 -12.17 9.30 -5.70
C ASP A 42 -12.15 9.81 -4.26
N ASN A 43 -10.96 10.08 -3.72
CA ASN A 43 -10.80 10.67 -2.39
C ASN A 43 -11.43 12.08 -2.30
N ALA A 44 -11.31 12.88 -3.36
CA ALA A 44 -11.91 14.21 -3.41
C ALA A 44 -13.45 14.16 -3.40
N VAL A 45 -14.05 13.21 -4.13
CA VAL A 45 -15.51 12.99 -4.15
C VAL A 45 -16.00 12.58 -2.76
N VAL A 46 -15.36 11.62 -2.12
CA VAL A 46 -15.72 11.18 -0.75
C VAL A 46 -15.60 12.33 0.25
N ASN A 47 -14.53 13.12 0.17
CA ASN A 47 -14.34 14.29 1.02
C ASN A 47 -15.42 15.35 0.75
N ALA A 48 -15.81 15.61 -0.48
CA ALA A 48 -16.87 16.55 -0.84
C ALA A 48 -18.22 16.14 -0.25
N MET A 49 -18.56 14.86 -0.33
CA MET A 49 -19.79 14.31 0.29
C MET A 49 -19.79 14.48 1.82
N LYS A 50 -18.66 14.29 2.48
CA LYS A 50 -18.54 14.51 3.93
C LYS A 50 -18.63 15.98 4.29
N LEU A 51 -18.07 16.88 3.48
CA LEU A 51 -18.11 18.33 3.68
C LEU A 51 -19.55 18.89 3.60
N GLU A 52 -20.42 18.31 2.81
CA GLU A 52 -21.81 18.73 2.66
C GLU A 52 -22.57 18.66 4.01
N HIS A 53 -22.25 17.67 4.83
CA HIS A 53 -22.89 17.45 6.14
C HIS A 53 -22.18 18.17 7.30
N MET A 54 -21.10 18.92 7.04
CA MET A 54 -20.35 19.63 8.08
C MET A 54 -20.83 21.07 8.26
N SER A 55 -20.76 21.57 9.50
CA SER A 55 -20.97 23.00 9.77
C SER A 55 -19.91 23.88 9.12
N GLU A 56 -20.26 25.14 8.77
CA GLU A 56 -19.36 26.05 8.05
C GLU A 56 -17.97 26.21 8.66
N LYS A 57 -17.90 26.32 10.00
CA LYS A 57 -16.63 26.46 10.74
C LYS A 57 -15.75 25.22 10.58
N TRP A 58 -16.33 24.02 10.64
CA TRP A 58 -15.59 22.77 10.47
C TRP A 58 -15.24 22.50 9.02
N ARG A 59 -16.10 22.87 8.07
CA ARG A 59 -15.83 22.80 6.64
C ARG A 59 -14.60 23.63 6.27
N HIS A 60 -14.51 24.88 6.74
CA HIS A 60 -13.36 25.72 6.48
C HIS A 60 -12.07 25.17 7.09
N ARG A 61 -12.12 24.66 8.33
CA ARG A 61 -10.96 24.01 8.98
C ARG A 61 -10.52 22.74 8.26
N PHE A 62 -11.46 21.94 7.79
CA PHE A 62 -11.17 20.72 7.05
C PHE A 62 -10.50 21.03 5.70
N ILE A 63 -11.01 22.00 4.96
CA ILE A 63 -10.43 22.38 3.65
C ILE A 63 -9.02 22.95 3.82
N THR A 64 -8.78 23.76 4.85
CA THR A 64 -7.46 24.39 5.05
C THR A 64 -6.47 23.43 5.70
N TRP A 65 -6.75 22.95 6.89
CA TRP A 65 -5.83 22.15 7.68
C TRP A 65 -5.95 20.64 7.42
N GLY A 66 -7.17 20.13 7.26
CA GLY A 66 -7.41 18.72 7.05
C GLY A 66 -6.79 18.21 5.75
N ILE A 67 -6.98 18.94 4.64
CA ILE A 67 -6.39 18.59 3.35
C ILE A 67 -4.85 18.69 3.41
N LEU A 68 -4.32 19.73 4.03
CA LEU A 68 -2.88 19.90 4.20
C LEU A 68 -2.28 18.72 4.97
N ILE A 69 -2.86 18.37 6.12
CA ILE A 69 -2.42 17.23 6.94
C ILE A 69 -2.56 15.92 6.17
N ALA A 70 -3.67 15.71 5.46
CA ALA A 70 -3.89 14.50 4.68
C ALA A 70 -2.86 14.35 3.55
N VAL A 71 -2.59 15.43 2.80
CA VAL A 71 -1.63 15.39 1.69
C VAL A 71 -0.20 15.14 2.20
N PHE A 72 0.28 15.93 3.16
CA PHE A 72 1.64 15.76 3.68
C PHE A 72 1.76 14.51 4.55
N GLY A 73 0.78 14.23 5.40
CA GLY A 73 0.78 13.07 6.28
C GLY A 73 0.78 11.76 5.49
N MET A 74 -0.18 11.59 4.59
CA MET A 74 -0.36 10.31 3.87
C MET A 74 0.63 10.12 2.73
N ARG A 75 1.07 11.19 2.05
CA ARG A 75 1.97 11.07 0.91
C ARG A 75 3.45 11.14 1.26
N PHE A 76 3.80 11.85 2.31
CA PHE A 76 5.19 12.02 2.72
C PHE A 76 5.51 11.27 4.01
N LEU A 77 4.79 11.55 5.08
CA LEU A 77 5.12 11.02 6.41
C LEU A 77 4.77 9.54 6.54
N PHE A 78 3.65 9.10 5.99
CA PHE A 78 3.19 7.72 6.08
C PHE A 78 4.14 6.72 5.40
N PRO A 79 4.64 6.91 4.15
CA PRO A 79 5.62 6.01 3.55
C PRO A 79 6.91 5.90 4.35
N LEU A 80 7.42 7.01 4.88
CA LEU A 80 8.61 7.00 5.75
C LEU A 80 8.37 6.20 7.04
N LEU A 81 7.20 6.39 7.65
CA LEU A 81 6.80 5.69 8.86
C LEU A 81 6.67 4.18 8.63
N VAL A 82 6.05 3.79 7.52
CA VAL A 82 5.90 2.39 7.13
C VAL A 82 7.27 1.73 6.97
N VAL A 83 8.20 2.35 6.23
CA VAL A 83 9.56 1.83 6.08
C VAL A 83 10.28 1.75 7.44
N ALA A 84 10.16 2.78 8.29
CA ALA A 84 10.76 2.80 9.62
C ALA A 84 10.29 1.62 10.49
N ILE A 85 8.99 1.35 10.51
CA ILE A 85 8.38 0.25 11.29
C ILE A 85 8.85 -1.11 10.76
N PHE A 86 8.71 -1.35 9.45
CA PHE A 86 9.00 -2.66 8.87
C PHE A 86 10.51 -2.96 8.78
N ALA A 87 11.35 -1.94 8.54
CA ALA A 87 12.81 -2.09 8.58
C ALA A 87 13.39 -2.03 10.00
N LYS A 88 12.57 -1.69 11.01
CA LYS A 88 12.97 -1.54 12.43
C LYS A 88 14.09 -0.51 12.61
N ILE A 89 14.02 0.59 11.90
CA ILE A 89 14.98 1.71 11.96
C ILE A 89 14.29 3.01 12.36
N SER A 90 15.07 3.96 12.88
CA SER A 90 14.56 5.27 13.30
C SER A 90 14.00 6.06 12.10
N ILE A 91 12.88 6.74 12.29
CA ILE A 91 12.26 7.63 11.28
C ILE A 91 13.25 8.69 10.78
N LEU A 92 14.06 9.24 11.67
CA LEU A 92 15.09 10.24 11.30
C LEU A 92 16.14 9.64 10.36
N LYS A 93 16.51 8.38 10.58
CA LYS A 93 17.44 7.68 9.70
C LYS A 93 16.81 7.43 8.33
N VAL A 94 15.54 6.99 8.30
CA VAL A 94 14.79 6.81 7.04
C VAL A 94 14.69 8.12 6.26
N LEU A 95 14.36 9.20 6.94
CA LEU A 95 14.28 10.53 6.34
C LEU A 95 15.64 10.97 5.76
N ASN A 96 16.72 10.77 6.51
CA ASN A 96 18.06 11.09 6.03
C ASN A 96 18.45 10.26 4.79
N MET A 97 18.14 8.96 4.79
CA MET A 97 18.37 8.10 3.63
C MET A 97 17.52 8.52 2.42
N ALA A 98 16.25 8.86 2.65
CA ALA A 98 15.36 9.29 1.57
C ALA A 98 15.81 10.62 0.90
N LEU A 99 16.48 11.50 1.67
CA LEU A 99 16.96 12.79 1.16
C LEU A 99 18.38 12.74 0.60
N ASN A 100 19.27 11.95 1.19
CA ASN A 100 20.70 11.97 0.89
C ASN A 100 21.20 10.69 0.21
N ASP A 101 20.57 9.54 0.43
CA ASP A 101 20.96 8.26 -0.14
C ASP A 101 19.76 7.44 -0.62
N VAL A 102 19.28 7.80 -1.80
CA VAL A 102 18.13 7.16 -2.46
C VAL A 102 18.38 5.67 -2.72
N HIS A 103 19.64 5.25 -2.93
CA HIS A 103 19.97 3.84 -3.17
C HIS A 103 19.80 3.00 -1.89
N GLU A 104 20.26 3.51 -0.76
CA GLU A 104 20.08 2.83 0.53
C GLU A 104 18.57 2.78 0.88
N TYR A 105 17.84 3.86 0.68
CA TYR A 105 16.40 3.89 0.88
C TYR A 105 15.67 2.86 0.01
N ALA A 106 15.99 2.78 -1.29
CA ALA A 106 15.42 1.80 -2.21
C ALA A 106 15.73 0.35 -1.77
N HIS A 107 16.93 0.09 -1.28
CA HIS A 107 17.32 -1.22 -0.75
C HIS A 107 16.42 -1.63 0.44
N TYR A 108 16.23 -0.76 1.42
CA TYR A 108 15.32 -1.02 2.54
C TYR A 108 13.86 -1.19 2.09
N LEU A 109 13.42 -0.41 1.10
CA LEU A 109 12.08 -0.54 0.54
C LEU A 109 11.87 -1.91 -0.12
N HIS A 110 12.87 -2.42 -0.84
CA HIS A 110 12.83 -3.77 -1.41
C HIS A 110 12.79 -4.87 -0.34
N LEU A 111 13.60 -4.75 0.71
CA LEU A 111 13.62 -5.71 1.81
C LEU A 111 12.28 -5.76 2.58
N THR A 112 11.63 -4.61 2.73
CA THR A 112 10.38 -4.48 3.48
C THR A 112 9.13 -4.63 2.60
N HIS A 113 9.28 -4.75 1.28
CA HIS A 113 8.16 -4.84 0.35
C HIS A 113 7.18 -5.98 0.68
N ALA A 114 7.68 -7.19 0.89
CA ALA A 114 6.82 -8.35 1.16
C ALA A 114 6.00 -8.22 2.46
N PRO A 115 6.58 -7.83 3.62
CA PRO A 115 5.81 -7.52 4.82
C PRO A 115 4.79 -6.39 4.65
N ILE A 116 5.14 -5.30 3.95
CA ILE A 116 4.23 -4.17 3.71
C ILE A 116 3.03 -4.61 2.88
N VAL A 117 3.27 -5.36 1.81
CA VAL A 117 2.20 -5.90 0.94
C VAL A 117 1.31 -6.89 1.71
N ALA A 118 1.88 -7.71 2.58
CA ALA A 118 1.11 -8.63 3.41
C ALA A 118 0.20 -7.89 4.40
N PHE A 119 0.71 -6.86 5.07
CA PHE A 119 -0.07 -6.02 5.97
C PHE A 119 -1.23 -5.34 5.24
N GLY A 120 -0.91 -4.57 4.19
CA GLY A 120 -1.90 -3.83 3.43
C GLY A 120 -2.89 -4.75 2.70
N GLY A 121 -2.41 -5.84 2.12
CA GLY A 121 -3.23 -6.84 1.44
C GLY A 121 -4.22 -7.53 2.37
N SER A 122 -3.80 -7.93 3.57
CA SER A 122 -4.68 -8.53 4.57
C SER A 122 -5.73 -7.54 5.07
N PHE A 123 -5.34 -6.29 5.33
CA PHE A 123 -6.25 -5.22 5.73
C PHE A 123 -7.31 -4.95 4.65
N LEU A 124 -6.88 -4.78 3.40
CA LEU A 124 -7.79 -4.53 2.28
C LEU A 124 -8.69 -5.74 1.98
N LEU A 125 -8.18 -6.95 2.16
CA LEU A 125 -8.99 -8.16 1.97
C LEU A 125 -10.08 -8.27 3.05
N MET A 126 -9.78 -7.93 4.30
CA MET A 126 -10.78 -7.83 5.37
C MET A 126 -11.85 -6.80 5.03
N LEU A 127 -11.44 -5.58 4.65
CA LEU A 127 -12.34 -4.51 4.23
C LEU A 127 -13.22 -4.93 3.05
N PHE A 128 -12.64 -5.58 2.06
CA PHE A 128 -13.35 -6.12 0.89
C PHE A 128 -14.40 -7.15 1.31
N MET A 129 -14.00 -8.14 2.11
CA MET A 129 -14.90 -9.21 2.55
C MET A 129 -16.06 -8.64 3.36
N ASP A 130 -15.78 -7.74 4.29
CA ASP A 130 -16.79 -7.10 5.13
C ASP A 130 -17.76 -6.28 4.28
N TYR A 131 -17.23 -5.47 3.36
CA TYR A 131 -18.05 -4.70 2.42
C TYR A 131 -19.00 -5.59 1.60
N PHE A 132 -18.56 -6.76 1.12
CA PHE A 132 -19.40 -7.65 0.29
C PHE A 132 -20.36 -8.52 1.10
N THR A 133 -20.09 -8.70 2.40
CA THR A 133 -20.95 -9.48 3.31
C THR A 133 -21.98 -8.65 4.05
N GLU A 134 -21.87 -7.31 4.04
CA GLU A 134 -22.80 -6.41 4.72
C GLU A 134 -24.24 -6.56 4.19
N GLU A 135 -25.19 -6.81 5.09
CA GLU A 135 -26.61 -6.95 4.76
C GLU A 135 -27.27 -5.57 4.59
N GLY A 136 -28.15 -5.45 3.58
CA GLY A 136 -28.96 -4.24 3.37
C GLY A 136 -28.43 -3.23 2.35
N LYS A 137 -27.49 -3.58 1.51
CA LYS A 137 -27.02 -2.72 0.42
C LYS A 137 -28.12 -2.47 -0.61
N LYS A 138 -28.25 -1.20 -1.00
CA LYS A 138 -29.17 -0.79 -2.07
C LYS A 138 -28.66 -1.11 -3.47
N VAL A 139 -27.38 -1.37 -3.64
CA VAL A 139 -26.71 -1.64 -4.92
C VAL A 139 -26.02 -2.99 -4.89
N HIS A 140 -26.49 -3.90 -5.72
CA HIS A 140 -25.92 -5.23 -5.90
C HIS A 140 -25.07 -5.22 -7.18
N TRP A 141 -23.75 -5.21 -7.04
CA TRP A 141 -22.84 -5.21 -8.19
C TRP A 141 -22.75 -6.59 -8.85
N ILE A 142 -22.70 -7.65 -8.04
CA ILE A 142 -22.57 -9.03 -8.55
C ILE A 142 -23.45 -9.94 -7.68
N SER A 143 -24.75 -10.00 -8.01
CA SER A 143 -25.77 -10.76 -7.25
C SER A 143 -25.39 -12.24 -7.02
N PHE A 144 -24.66 -12.86 -7.96
CA PHE A 144 -24.26 -14.26 -7.84
C PHE A 144 -23.22 -14.49 -6.74
N ILE A 145 -22.25 -13.59 -6.60
CA ILE A 145 -21.19 -13.65 -5.58
C ILE A 145 -21.76 -13.23 -4.24
N GLU A 146 -22.52 -12.13 -4.20
CA GLU A 146 -23.14 -11.61 -2.98
C GLU A 146 -24.08 -12.62 -2.31
N ASN A 147 -24.95 -13.28 -3.07
CA ASN A 147 -25.83 -14.32 -2.55
C ASN A 147 -25.10 -15.55 -1.96
N ARG A 148 -23.89 -15.82 -2.43
CA ARG A 148 -23.06 -16.89 -1.86
C ARG A 148 -22.32 -16.42 -0.61
N LEU A 149 -21.78 -15.19 -0.62
CA LEU A 149 -21.08 -14.61 0.52
C LEU A 149 -22.03 -14.27 1.67
N GLN A 150 -23.24 -13.76 1.39
CA GLN A 150 -24.25 -13.46 2.42
C GLN A 150 -24.68 -14.72 3.21
N ARG A 151 -24.69 -15.90 2.60
CA ARG A 151 -24.91 -17.16 3.35
C ARG A 151 -23.77 -17.47 4.32
N LEU A 152 -22.55 -17.00 4.02
CA LEU A 152 -21.39 -17.20 4.87
C LEU A 152 -21.34 -16.19 6.02
N HIS A 153 -22.00 -15.02 5.89
CA HIS A 153 -22.06 -13.99 6.93
C HIS A 153 -22.72 -14.47 8.24
N LYS A 154 -23.53 -15.52 8.20
CA LYS A 154 -24.09 -16.14 9.41
C LYS A 154 -23.04 -16.67 10.40
N PHE A 155 -21.78 -16.81 9.95
CA PHE A 155 -20.68 -17.19 10.81
C PHE A 155 -19.85 -15.96 11.16
N GLN A 156 -19.98 -15.48 12.38
CA GLN A 156 -19.14 -14.42 12.94
C GLN A 156 -17.65 -14.79 12.75
N GLY A 157 -16.88 -13.93 12.10
CA GLY A 157 -15.44 -14.17 11.88
C GLY A 157 -15.06 -14.88 10.57
N ILE A 158 -16.00 -15.18 9.66
CA ILE A 158 -15.69 -15.81 8.37
C ILE A 158 -14.71 -14.99 7.53
N CYS A 159 -14.83 -13.66 7.58
CA CYS A 159 -13.93 -12.75 6.87
C CYS A 159 -12.49 -12.91 7.36
N SER A 160 -12.30 -12.98 8.68
CA SER A 160 -10.98 -13.22 9.30
C SER A 160 -10.44 -14.62 8.95
N PHE A 161 -11.30 -15.63 8.95
CA PHE A 161 -10.90 -17.00 8.60
C PHE A 161 -10.46 -17.11 7.15
N VAL A 162 -11.21 -16.52 6.21
CA VAL A 162 -10.85 -16.50 4.78
C VAL A 162 -9.53 -15.75 4.56
N THR A 163 -9.37 -14.60 5.20
CA THR A 163 -8.13 -13.81 5.10
C THR A 163 -6.93 -14.58 5.65
N LEU A 164 -7.09 -15.26 6.79
CA LEU A 164 -6.06 -16.13 7.36
C LEU A 164 -5.75 -17.32 6.46
N ALA A 165 -6.75 -17.93 5.84
CA ALA A 165 -6.56 -19.03 4.90
C ALA A 165 -5.78 -18.59 3.66
N VAL A 166 -6.12 -17.43 3.09
CA VAL A 166 -5.39 -16.84 1.95
C VAL A 166 -3.94 -16.53 2.36
N LEU A 167 -3.73 -15.93 3.54
CA LEU A 167 -2.39 -15.66 4.06
C LEU A 167 -1.60 -16.96 4.25
N GLY A 168 -2.21 -18.00 4.81
CA GLY A 168 -1.61 -19.32 4.98
C GLY A 168 -1.23 -19.97 3.64
N LEU A 169 -2.09 -19.90 2.62
CA LEU A 169 -1.79 -20.42 1.27
C LEU A 169 -0.62 -19.66 0.62
N LEU A 170 -0.53 -18.34 0.82
CA LEU A 170 0.60 -17.56 0.33
C LEU A 170 1.91 -17.99 0.99
N MET A 171 1.88 -18.35 2.29
CA MET A 171 3.06 -18.85 2.99
C MET A 171 3.67 -20.11 2.36
N LEU A 172 2.86 -20.97 1.76
CA LEU A 172 3.35 -22.20 1.12
C LEU A 172 4.25 -21.91 -0.10
N LYS A 173 4.06 -20.76 -0.73
CA LYS A 173 4.81 -20.34 -1.94
C LYS A 173 6.01 -19.45 -1.64
N LEU A 174 6.12 -18.91 -0.42
CA LEU A 174 7.20 -17.97 -0.04
C LEU A 174 8.44 -18.71 0.47
N ASN A 175 9.60 -18.05 0.29
CA ASN A 175 10.87 -18.51 0.86
C ASN A 175 10.82 -18.54 2.39
N PRO A 176 11.44 -19.53 3.04
CA PRO A 176 11.41 -19.69 4.51
C PRO A 176 11.84 -18.44 5.28
N ASP A 177 12.85 -17.71 4.78
CA ASP A 177 13.45 -16.56 5.44
C ASP A 177 12.48 -15.38 5.61
N VAL A 178 11.52 -15.22 4.69
CA VAL A 178 10.55 -14.11 4.69
C VAL A 178 9.20 -14.50 5.30
N ARG A 179 8.93 -15.79 5.48
CA ARG A 179 7.63 -16.31 5.93
C ARG A 179 7.17 -15.71 7.25
N SER A 180 8.05 -15.73 8.26
CA SER A 180 7.70 -15.24 9.60
C SER A 180 7.34 -13.75 9.59
N SER A 181 8.13 -12.95 8.87
CA SER A 181 7.90 -11.51 8.75
C SER A 181 6.60 -11.19 7.99
N VAL A 182 6.33 -11.90 6.90
CA VAL A 182 5.10 -11.75 6.10
C VAL A 182 3.87 -12.19 6.90
N PHE A 183 3.96 -13.31 7.65
CA PHE A 183 2.86 -13.80 8.47
C PHE A 183 2.51 -12.83 9.60
N THR A 184 3.50 -12.37 10.36
CA THR A 184 3.28 -11.41 11.45
C THR A 184 2.73 -10.09 10.94
N SER A 185 3.18 -9.62 9.79
CA SER A 185 2.69 -8.40 9.15
C SER A 185 1.25 -8.56 8.64
N GLY A 186 0.93 -9.67 8.00
CA GLY A 186 -0.44 -9.97 7.55
C GLY A 186 -1.41 -10.10 8.72
N LEU A 187 -0.98 -10.78 9.80
CA LEU A 187 -1.76 -10.90 11.02
C LEU A 187 -2.01 -9.53 11.66
N SER A 188 -0.99 -8.66 11.71
CA SER A 188 -1.15 -7.30 12.22
C SER A 188 -2.12 -6.46 11.37
N GLY A 189 -2.20 -6.69 10.05
CA GLY A 189 -3.19 -6.07 9.18
C GLY A 189 -4.63 -6.47 9.54
N ILE A 190 -4.85 -7.77 9.80
CA ILE A 190 -6.17 -8.28 10.26
C ILE A 190 -6.53 -7.67 11.62
N ILE A 191 -5.59 -7.67 12.57
CA ILE A 191 -5.81 -7.11 13.91
C ILE A 191 -6.14 -5.61 13.82
N THR A 192 -5.39 -4.87 13.01
CA THR A 192 -5.65 -3.43 12.80
C THR A 192 -7.06 -3.19 12.27
N TYR A 193 -7.52 -4.01 11.32
CA TYR A 193 -8.89 -3.92 10.82
C TYR A 193 -9.93 -4.18 11.92
N LEU A 194 -9.71 -5.17 12.77
CA LEU A 194 -10.66 -5.54 13.84
C LEU A 194 -10.73 -4.50 14.98
N ILE A 195 -9.72 -3.64 15.12
CA ILE A 195 -9.67 -2.57 16.13
C ILE A 195 -10.39 -1.29 15.68
N ILE A 196 -10.40 -1.05 14.36
CA ILE A 196 -11.01 0.15 13.76
C ILE A 196 -12.54 0.01 13.63
#